data_69b8af58368f1a9e07ddee0804b53cd1
#
_entry.id   69b8af58368f1a9e07ddee0804b53cd1
#
_cell.length_a   1.000
_cell.length_b   1.000
_cell.length_c   1.000
_cell.angle_alpha   90.00
_cell.angle_beta   90.00
_cell.angle_gamma   90.00
#
_symmetry.space_group_name_H-M   'P 1'
#
loop_
_entity.id
_entity.type
_entity.pdbx_description
1 polymer ?
#
loop_
_entity_poly.entity_id
_entity_poly.type
_entity_poly.pdbx_seq_one_letter_code
_entity_poly.pdbx_strand_id
1 'polypeptide(L)'
;MKQLLTDYLEICLKFRKESLSKPERRQRYILLTEWTKAQYAEGNPTIAELYEFWDKHKDLCYNKIFIEKAIVPTVNDDFQSGGIDGLKFLFYCLRGRNAIDYISTTSPVFIFSNDNSKYGSVQLADLVLEKDPNNEDALKVKYFIEKEHLWNSIHEIPLGVLNGMNGASVSDIPDMLSSVDSFEAISNKLKINNDETFINDEILIGDCRKFFVAYREYLLQLEMYADFEDYLNKNNISYERYCSTYYYKKENKQDN
;
A
#
# COMPACT_ATOMS: atom_id res chain seq x y z
N MET A 1 -28.18 -3.57 14.68
CA MET A 1 -26.95 -4.19 14.17
C MET A 1 -27.34 -5.50 13.49
N LYS A 2 -26.91 -5.74 12.27
CA LYS A 2 -27.22 -6.94 11.50
C LYS A 2 -26.72 -8.20 12.20
N GLN A 3 -27.48 -9.31 12.10
CA GLN A 3 -27.12 -10.60 12.73
C GLN A 3 -25.72 -11.07 12.30
N LEU A 4 -25.35 -10.86 11.04
CA LEU A 4 -24.01 -11.14 10.53
C LEU A 4 -22.89 -10.50 11.35
N LEU A 5 -23.05 -9.23 11.74
CA LEU A 5 -22.05 -8.50 12.54
C LEU A 5 -22.09 -8.95 14.01
N THR A 6 -23.28 -9.26 14.52
CA THR A 6 -23.47 -9.77 15.90
C THR A 6 -22.79 -11.11 16.10
N ASP A 7 -22.99 -12.07 15.19
CA ASP A 7 -22.39 -13.40 15.27
C ASP A 7 -20.85 -13.33 15.18
N TYR A 8 -20.32 -12.44 14.32
CA TYR A 8 -18.87 -12.22 14.27
C TYR A 8 -18.32 -11.67 15.57
N LEU A 9 -19.01 -10.68 16.15
CA LEU A 9 -18.64 -10.09 17.45
C LEU A 9 -18.59 -11.16 18.54
N GLU A 10 -19.60 -12.01 18.63
CA GLU A 10 -19.67 -13.10 19.62
C GLU A 10 -18.48 -14.07 19.49
N ILE A 11 -18.12 -14.45 18.27
CA ILE A 11 -16.92 -15.27 18.03
C ILE A 11 -15.65 -14.56 18.49
N CYS A 12 -15.50 -13.26 18.18
CA CYS A 12 -14.33 -12.48 18.60
C CYS A 12 -14.24 -12.36 20.12
N LEU A 13 -15.35 -12.07 20.80
CA LEU A 13 -15.39 -11.94 22.26
C LEU A 13 -15.09 -13.26 22.97
N LYS A 14 -15.59 -14.38 22.45
CA LYS A 14 -15.33 -15.72 22.98
C LYS A 14 -13.84 -16.07 23.00
N PHE A 15 -13.08 -15.58 22.01
CA PHE A 15 -11.65 -15.87 21.84
C PHE A 15 -10.77 -14.63 22.06
N ARG A 16 -11.25 -13.67 22.85
CA ARG A 16 -10.51 -12.43 23.20
C ARG A 16 -9.48 -12.70 24.30
N LYS A 17 -8.36 -13.31 23.93
CA LYS A 17 -7.21 -13.59 24.81
C LYS A 17 -5.93 -13.19 24.09
N GLU A 18 -4.90 -12.81 24.83
CA GLU A 18 -3.57 -12.50 24.29
C GLU A 18 -2.94 -13.69 23.58
N SER A 19 -3.17 -14.91 24.10
CA SER A 19 -2.73 -16.15 23.45
C SER A 19 -3.81 -17.22 23.51
N LEU A 20 -4.07 -17.84 22.38
CA LEU A 20 -4.97 -18.99 22.27
C LEU A 20 -4.18 -20.29 22.23
N SER A 21 -4.61 -21.30 22.98
CA SER A 21 -4.12 -22.66 22.88
C SER A 21 -4.46 -23.26 21.49
N LYS A 22 -3.76 -24.34 21.12
CA LYS A 22 -4.01 -25.00 19.82
C LYS A 22 -5.47 -25.48 19.64
N PRO A 23 -6.17 -26.06 20.65
CA PRO A 23 -7.58 -26.38 20.56
C PRO A 23 -8.47 -25.15 20.36
N GLU A 24 -8.22 -24.06 21.10
CA GLU A 24 -8.99 -22.81 20.98
C GLU A 24 -8.84 -22.18 19.60
N ARG A 25 -7.62 -22.13 19.03
CA ARG A 25 -7.39 -21.68 17.65
C ARG A 25 -8.18 -22.50 16.64
N ARG A 26 -8.20 -23.84 16.81
CA ARG A 26 -8.98 -24.73 15.94
C ARG A 26 -10.48 -24.48 16.06
N GLN A 27 -10.99 -24.32 17.27
CA GLN A 27 -12.41 -24.02 17.51
C GLN A 27 -12.81 -22.66 16.92
N ARG A 28 -12.00 -21.62 17.12
CA ARG A 28 -12.20 -20.30 16.49
C ARG A 28 -12.27 -20.42 14.97
N TYR A 29 -11.35 -21.16 14.37
CA TYR A 29 -11.33 -21.37 12.91
C TYR A 29 -12.61 -22.06 12.42
N ILE A 30 -13.09 -23.10 13.11
CA ILE A 30 -14.35 -23.80 12.78
C ILE A 30 -15.52 -22.80 12.81
N LEU A 31 -15.69 -22.05 13.90
CA LEU A 31 -16.78 -21.08 14.04
C LEU A 31 -16.73 -19.98 12.97
N LEU A 32 -15.55 -19.47 12.66
CA LEU A 32 -15.39 -18.49 11.57
C LEU A 32 -15.74 -19.11 10.21
N THR A 33 -15.40 -20.38 9.97
CA THR A 33 -15.75 -21.07 8.73
C THR A 33 -17.27 -21.30 8.63
N GLU A 34 -17.92 -21.65 9.72
CA GLU A 34 -19.39 -21.76 9.78
C GLU A 34 -20.06 -20.41 9.53
N TRP A 35 -19.57 -19.35 10.19
CA TRP A 35 -20.04 -18.00 9.97
C TRP A 35 -19.91 -17.54 8.50
N THR A 36 -18.81 -17.87 7.81
CA THR A 36 -18.67 -17.52 6.39
C THR A 36 -19.69 -18.21 5.49
N LYS A 37 -20.12 -19.43 5.85
CA LYS A 37 -21.10 -20.21 5.09
C LYS A 37 -22.55 -19.84 5.42
N ALA A 38 -22.79 -19.22 6.58
CA ALA A 38 -24.13 -18.83 6.99
C ALA A 38 -24.74 -17.82 6.02
N GLN A 39 -26.03 -18.02 5.73
CA GLN A 39 -26.85 -17.06 4.97
C GLN A 39 -27.68 -16.22 5.93
N TYR A 40 -27.70 -14.92 5.74
CA TYR A 40 -28.41 -13.98 6.60
C TYR A 40 -29.56 -13.36 5.81
N ALA A 41 -30.78 -13.56 6.29
CA ALA A 41 -32.00 -13.06 5.65
C ALA A 41 -32.05 -11.52 5.53
N GLU A 42 -31.34 -10.83 6.41
CA GLU A 42 -31.27 -9.37 6.44
C GLU A 42 -30.35 -8.78 5.33
N GLY A 43 -29.67 -9.62 4.57
CA GLY A 43 -28.69 -9.21 3.57
C GLY A 43 -27.41 -8.60 4.15
N ASN A 44 -26.61 -7.96 3.30
CA ASN A 44 -25.38 -7.31 3.70
C ASN A 44 -25.61 -6.11 4.62
N PRO A 45 -24.68 -5.77 5.52
CA PRO A 45 -24.75 -4.52 6.28
C PRO A 45 -24.66 -3.30 5.35
N THR A 46 -25.23 -2.19 5.77
CA THR A 46 -25.02 -0.90 5.10
C THR A 46 -23.65 -0.31 5.45
N ILE A 47 -23.15 0.64 4.66
CA ILE A 47 -21.90 1.36 4.96
C ILE A 47 -21.99 2.05 6.35
N ALA A 48 -23.12 2.64 6.70
CA ALA A 48 -23.33 3.27 8.00
C ALA A 48 -23.25 2.25 9.16
N GLU A 49 -23.83 1.05 8.99
CA GLU A 49 -23.74 -0.03 9.99
C GLU A 49 -22.31 -0.55 10.14
N LEU A 50 -21.53 -0.58 9.05
CA LEU A 50 -20.12 -0.95 9.08
C LEU A 50 -19.28 0.10 9.83
N TYR A 51 -19.49 1.40 9.61
CA TYR A 51 -18.83 2.48 10.36
C TYR A 51 -19.15 2.38 11.86
N GLU A 52 -20.45 2.23 12.21
CA GLU A 52 -20.87 2.09 13.60
C GLU A 52 -20.25 0.88 14.29
N PHE A 53 -20.24 -0.27 13.62
CA PHE A 53 -19.62 -1.50 14.12
C PHE A 53 -18.11 -1.33 14.32
N TRP A 54 -17.42 -0.79 13.31
CA TRP A 54 -15.98 -0.58 13.35
C TRP A 54 -15.58 0.37 14.49
N ASP A 55 -16.28 1.49 14.63
CA ASP A 55 -15.97 2.49 15.64
C ASP A 55 -16.21 2.00 17.08
N LYS A 56 -17.24 1.19 17.28
CA LYS A 56 -17.51 0.58 18.59
C LYS A 56 -16.54 -0.53 18.97
N HIS A 57 -15.92 -1.17 17.99
CA HIS A 57 -15.13 -2.39 18.17
C HIS A 57 -13.72 -2.31 17.58
N LYS A 58 -13.07 -1.12 17.64
CA LYS A 58 -11.72 -0.87 17.11
C LYS A 58 -10.64 -1.81 17.65
N ASP A 59 -10.85 -2.38 18.80
CA ASP A 59 -9.96 -3.31 19.50
C ASP A 59 -10.10 -4.77 19.05
N LEU A 60 -11.06 -5.08 18.20
CA LEU A 60 -11.19 -6.41 17.64
C LEU A 60 -10.11 -6.68 16.59
N CYS A 61 -9.67 -7.94 16.54
CA CYS A 61 -8.75 -8.39 15.50
C CYS A 61 -9.54 -8.71 14.22
N TYR A 62 -9.72 -7.73 13.37
CA TYR A 62 -10.30 -7.95 12.05
C TYR A 62 -9.35 -8.76 11.17
N ASN A 63 -9.87 -9.81 10.59
CA ASN A 63 -9.10 -10.71 9.73
C ASN A 63 -9.65 -10.72 8.29
N LYS A 64 -8.91 -11.36 7.39
CA LYS A 64 -9.29 -11.50 5.98
C LYS A 64 -10.73 -12.02 5.81
N ILE A 65 -11.13 -12.99 6.62
CA ILE A 65 -12.46 -13.62 6.57
C ILE A 65 -13.58 -12.58 6.82
N PHE A 66 -13.39 -11.67 7.79
CA PHE A 66 -14.36 -10.61 8.06
C PHE A 66 -14.47 -9.63 6.88
N ILE A 67 -13.33 -9.25 6.33
CA ILE A 67 -13.29 -8.34 5.19
C ILE A 67 -14.02 -8.93 4.01
N GLU A 68 -13.70 -10.17 3.64
CA GLU A 68 -14.31 -10.86 2.50
C GLU A 68 -15.81 -11.09 2.67
N LYS A 69 -16.27 -11.36 3.89
CA LYS A 69 -17.68 -11.70 4.14
C LYS A 69 -18.57 -10.49 4.43
N ALA A 70 -18.08 -9.50 5.17
CA ALA A 70 -18.88 -8.39 5.65
C ALA A 70 -18.60 -7.06 4.93
N ILE A 71 -17.33 -6.75 4.66
CA ILE A 71 -16.96 -5.45 4.07
C ILE A 71 -17.10 -5.49 2.56
N VAL A 72 -16.45 -6.45 1.92
CA VAL A 72 -16.35 -6.53 0.48
C VAL A 72 -17.69 -6.50 -0.24
N PRO A 73 -18.69 -7.34 0.10
CA PRO A 73 -19.96 -7.32 -0.60
C PRO A 73 -20.62 -5.95 -0.52
N THR A 74 -20.62 -5.32 0.67
CA THR A 74 -21.22 -4.00 0.89
C THR A 74 -20.51 -2.91 0.09
N VAL A 75 -19.17 -2.90 0.11
CA VAL A 75 -18.38 -1.93 -0.64
C VAL A 75 -18.55 -2.13 -2.16
N ASN A 76 -18.62 -3.39 -2.60
CA ASN A 76 -18.85 -3.70 -4.00
C ASN A 76 -20.25 -3.25 -4.47
N ASP A 77 -21.29 -3.48 -3.68
CA ASP A 77 -22.66 -3.05 -4.01
C ASP A 77 -22.74 -1.52 -4.13
N ASP A 78 -22.10 -0.78 -3.22
CA ASP A 78 -21.98 0.68 -3.30
C ASP A 78 -21.24 1.13 -4.56
N PHE A 79 -20.09 0.52 -4.83
CA PHE A 79 -19.27 0.83 -6.01
C PHE A 79 -20.00 0.55 -7.32
N GLN A 80 -20.69 -0.59 -7.46
CA GLN A 80 -21.47 -0.95 -8.64
C GLN A 80 -22.64 0.01 -8.87
N SER A 81 -23.18 0.61 -7.81
CA SER A 81 -24.21 1.67 -7.90
C SER A 81 -23.65 3.06 -8.19
N GLY A 82 -22.32 3.19 -8.38
CA GLY A 82 -21.64 4.45 -8.64
C GLY A 82 -21.31 5.26 -7.37
N GLY A 83 -21.49 4.66 -6.19
CA GLY A 83 -21.09 5.24 -4.90
C GLY A 83 -19.58 5.20 -4.68
N ILE A 84 -19.09 5.97 -3.71
CA ILE A 84 -17.70 5.95 -3.23
C ILE A 84 -17.61 5.83 -1.70
N ASP A 85 -18.74 5.78 -1.01
CA ASP A 85 -18.75 5.75 0.45
C ASP A 85 -18.21 4.42 0.99
N GLY A 86 -18.42 3.34 0.25
CA GLY A 86 -17.79 2.06 0.52
C GLY A 86 -16.27 2.10 0.40
N LEU A 87 -15.72 2.75 -0.62
CA LEU A 87 -14.28 2.94 -0.77
C LEU A 87 -13.71 3.83 0.34
N LYS A 88 -14.39 4.92 0.69
CA LYS A 88 -14.01 5.77 1.83
C LYS A 88 -13.97 4.96 3.13
N PHE A 89 -14.97 4.13 3.38
CA PHE A 89 -14.98 3.24 4.54
C PHE A 89 -13.80 2.27 4.53
N LEU A 90 -13.48 1.66 3.39
CA LEU A 90 -12.34 0.76 3.25
C LEU A 90 -11.03 1.47 3.64
N PHE A 91 -10.77 2.67 3.11
CA PHE A 91 -9.58 3.45 3.45
C PHE A 91 -9.56 3.90 4.91
N TYR A 92 -10.70 4.28 5.47
CA TYR A 92 -10.84 4.58 6.90
C TYR A 92 -10.43 3.39 7.78
N CYS A 93 -10.85 2.18 7.45
CA CYS A 93 -10.49 0.97 8.19
C CYS A 93 -8.98 0.66 8.13
N LEU A 94 -8.32 1.00 7.03
CA LEU A 94 -6.92 0.66 6.79
C LEU A 94 -5.93 1.66 7.42
N ARG A 95 -6.36 2.87 7.77
CA ARG A 95 -5.46 3.95 8.22
C ARG A 95 -4.72 3.68 9.53
N GLY A 96 -5.18 2.77 10.38
CA GLY A 96 -4.60 2.48 11.70
C GLY A 96 -3.66 1.27 11.76
N ARG A 97 -3.37 0.63 10.62
CA ARG A 97 -2.44 -0.51 10.50
C ARG A 97 -1.59 -0.26 9.29
N ASN A 98 -0.40 -0.84 9.22
CA ASN A 98 0.43 -0.76 8.01
C ASN A 98 -0.47 -1.01 6.79
N ALA A 99 -1.10 0.06 6.32
CA ALA A 99 -2.10 0.02 5.27
C ALA A 99 -1.53 -0.62 4.00
N ILE A 100 -0.22 -0.43 3.79
CA ILE A 100 0.58 -1.00 2.72
C ILE A 100 0.57 -2.53 2.81
N ASP A 101 0.91 -3.13 3.96
CA ASP A 101 0.94 -4.59 4.12
C ASP A 101 -0.45 -5.20 3.92
N TYR A 102 -1.48 -4.49 4.35
CA TYR A 102 -2.85 -4.98 4.24
C TYR A 102 -3.40 -4.87 2.81
N ILE A 103 -3.05 -3.80 2.11
CA ILE A 103 -3.42 -3.58 0.71
C ILE A 103 -2.61 -4.50 -0.20
N SER A 104 -1.31 -4.70 0.06
CA SER A 104 -0.46 -5.59 -0.73
C SER A 104 -0.77 -7.08 -0.53
N THR A 105 -1.13 -7.50 0.68
CA THR A 105 -1.37 -8.92 1.00
C THR A 105 -2.81 -9.38 0.84
N THR A 106 -3.79 -8.47 1.00
CA THR A 106 -5.22 -8.79 0.83
C THR A 106 -5.82 -8.23 -0.43
N SER A 107 -5.01 -7.58 -1.25
CA SER A 107 -5.34 -6.94 -2.52
C SER A 107 -6.85 -6.82 -2.80
N PRO A 108 -7.50 -5.69 -2.50
CA PRO A 108 -8.88 -5.42 -2.89
C PRO A 108 -9.05 -5.42 -4.41
N VAL A 109 -7.93 -5.44 -5.16
CA VAL A 109 -7.81 -5.50 -6.61
C VAL A 109 -8.69 -6.58 -7.25
N PHE A 110 -8.97 -7.69 -6.55
CA PHE A 110 -9.76 -8.78 -7.09
C PHE A 110 -11.26 -8.67 -6.86
N ILE A 111 -11.69 -7.66 -6.11
CA ILE A 111 -13.02 -7.60 -5.51
C ILE A 111 -14.00 -6.82 -6.38
N PHE A 112 -13.50 -5.80 -7.10
CA PHE A 112 -14.35 -4.82 -7.76
C PHE A 112 -14.48 -5.00 -9.28
N SER A 113 -13.97 -6.09 -9.86
CA SER A 113 -14.02 -6.27 -11.30
C SER A 113 -15.04 -7.31 -11.75
N ASN A 114 -16.21 -6.85 -12.16
CA ASN A 114 -17.07 -7.68 -13.02
C ASN A 114 -16.54 -7.79 -14.46
N ASP A 115 -15.59 -6.92 -14.88
CA ASP A 115 -15.10 -6.76 -16.25
C ASP A 115 -13.65 -7.15 -16.48
N ASN A 116 -13.02 -7.97 -15.65
CA ASN A 116 -11.56 -8.20 -15.72
C ASN A 116 -10.68 -6.92 -15.57
N SER A 117 -11.25 -5.75 -15.36
CA SER A 117 -10.52 -4.54 -15.01
C SER A 117 -10.11 -4.61 -13.55
N LYS A 118 -8.81 -4.75 -13.31
CA LYS A 118 -8.25 -4.82 -11.96
C LYS A 118 -7.86 -3.40 -11.53
N TYR A 119 -8.56 -2.85 -10.54
CA TYR A 119 -8.14 -1.60 -9.91
C TYR A 119 -7.10 -1.90 -8.84
N GLY A 120 -5.92 -1.28 -8.93
CA GLY A 120 -4.97 -1.21 -7.82
C GLY A 120 -5.43 -0.22 -6.75
N SER A 121 -4.80 -0.27 -5.59
CA SER A 121 -5.18 0.63 -4.48
C SER A 121 -5.01 2.11 -4.81
N VAL A 122 -4.03 2.47 -5.63
CA VAL A 122 -3.84 3.84 -6.12
C VAL A 122 -5.01 4.26 -7.01
N GLN A 123 -5.42 3.42 -7.97
CA GLN A 123 -6.56 3.72 -8.83
C GLN A 123 -7.88 3.85 -8.04
N LEU A 124 -8.09 3.02 -7.02
CA LEU A 124 -9.25 3.17 -6.12
C LEU A 124 -9.19 4.46 -5.31
N ALA A 125 -8.01 4.85 -4.86
CA ALA A 125 -7.83 6.14 -4.20
C ALA A 125 -8.09 7.31 -5.15
N ASP A 126 -7.64 7.22 -6.40
CA ASP A 126 -7.91 8.23 -7.43
C ASP A 126 -9.42 8.40 -7.69
N LEU A 127 -10.19 7.31 -7.76
CA LEU A 127 -11.66 7.36 -7.89
C LEU A 127 -12.34 8.09 -6.71
N VAL A 128 -11.82 7.92 -5.50
CA VAL A 128 -12.31 8.70 -4.34
C VAL A 128 -11.91 10.17 -4.47
N LEU A 129 -10.66 10.44 -4.85
CA LEU A 129 -10.12 11.79 -4.94
C LEU A 129 -10.72 12.61 -6.10
N GLU A 130 -11.20 11.97 -7.17
CA GLU A 130 -11.97 12.63 -8.23
C GLU A 130 -13.26 13.25 -7.71
N LYS A 131 -13.93 12.60 -6.76
CA LYS A 131 -15.20 13.09 -6.17
C LYS A 131 -14.99 13.87 -4.86
N ASP A 132 -13.95 13.54 -4.11
CA ASP A 132 -13.60 14.14 -2.83
C ASP A 132 -12.09 14.40 -2.75
N PRO A 133 -11.60 15.49 -3.39
CA PRO A 133 -10.15 15.76 -3.56
C PRO A 133 -9.37 15.96 -2.25
N ASN A 134 -10.07 16.12 -1.14
CA ASN A 134 -9.49 16.33 0.18
C ASN A 134 -9.69 15.12 1.12
N ASN A 135 -10.11 13.98 0.62
CA ASN A 135 -10.25 12.78 1.43
C ASN A 135 -8.89 12.35 1.98
N GLU A 136 -8.69 12.58 3.26
CA GLU A 136 -7.40 12.38 3.93
C GLU A 136 -6.96 10.91 3.92
N ASP A 137 -7.90 9.98 4.08
CA ASP A 137 -7.59 8.55 4.12
C ASP A 137 -7.16 8.03 2.73
N ALA A 138 -7.82 8.49 1.66
CA ALA A 138 -7.42 8.17 0.28
C ALA A 138 -6.06 8.80 -0.08
N LEU A 139 -5.82 10.05 0.34
CA LEU A 139 -4.51 10.70 0.17
C LEU A 139 -3.41 9.93 0.91
N LYS A 140 -3.65 9.47 2.14
CA LYS A 140 -2.67 8.67 2.90
C LYS A 140 -2.36 7.34 2.24
N VAL A 141 -3.36 6.63 1.74
CA VAL A 141 -3.15 5.37 1.00
C VAL A 141 -2.24 5.62 -0.20
N LYS A 142 -2.55 6.63 -1.01
CA LYS A 142 -1.74 6.99 -2.17
C LYS A 142 -0.31 7.40 -1.77
N TYR A 143 -0.19 8.26 -0.74
CA TYR A 143 1.10 8.70 -0.21
C TYR A 143 2.02 7.53 0.16
N PHE A 144 1.55 6.56 0.96
CA PHE A 144 2.39 5.47 1.43
C PHE A 144 2.81 4.54 0.28
N ILE A 145 1.90 4.24 -0.65
CA ILE A 145 2.21 3.38 -1.80
C ILE A 145 3.21 4.06 -2.75
N GLU A 146 2.99 5.34 -3.07
CA GLU A 146 3.90 6.08 -3.93
C GLU A 146 5.27 6.28 -3.28
N LYS A 147 5.32 6.55 -1.97
CA LYS A 147 6.57 6.66 -1.21
C LYS A 147 7.39 5.37 -1.26
N GLU A 148 6.74 4.24 -1.01
CA GLU A 148 7.39 2.93 -1.09
C GLU A 148 7.87 2.61 -2.49
N HIS A 149 7.06 2.91 -3.51
CA HIS A 149 7.43 2.71 -4.91
C HIS A 149 8.64 3.54 -5.31
N LEU A 150 8.67 4.83 -4.96
CA LEU A 150 9.81 5.71 -5.23
C LEU A 150 11.06 5.25 -4.49
N TRP A 151 10.95 4.84 -3.22
CA TRP A 151 12.07 4.27 -2.48
C TRP A 151 12.60 3.01 -3.16
N ASN A 152 11.71 2.08 -3.54
CA ASN A 152 12.09 0.86 -4.24
C ASN A 152 12.76 1.12 -5.59
N SER A 153 12.49 2.25 -6.23
CA SER A 153 13.12 2.60 -7.50
C SER A 153 14.59 3.02 -7.36
N ILE A 154 15.00 3.50 -6.18
CA ILE A 154 16.38 4.02 -5.97
C ILE A 154 17.18 3.28 -4.89
N HIS A 155 16.60 2.28 -4.21
CA HIS A 155 17.28 1.62 -3.08
C HIS A 155 18.49 0.78 -3.51
N GLU A 156 18.61 0.43 -4.79
CA GLU A 156 19.75 -0.30 -5.36
C GLU A 156 20.87 0.60 -5.93
N ILE A 157 20.79 1.91 -5.76
CA ILE A 157 21.86 2.82 -6.12
C ILE A 157 23.16 2.42 -5.36
N PRO A 158 24.31 2.31 -6.01
CA PRO A 158 24.66 2.75 -7.38
C PRO A 158 24.50 1.70 -8.49
N LEU A 159 23.90 0.53 -8.21
CA LEU A 159 23.80 -0.54 -9.20
C LEU A 159 22.85 -0.18 -10.36
N GLY A 160 21.81 0.59 -10.09
CA GLY A 160 20.85 1.03 -11.09
C GLY A 160 19.60 1.67 -10.50
N VAL A 161 18.68 2.01 -11.39
CA VAL A 161 17.33 2.49 -11.06
C VAL A 161 16.33 1.44 -11.50
N LEU A 162 15.36 1.11 -10.63
CA LEU A 162 14.33 0.11 -10.91
C LEU A 162 13.00 0.75 -11.31
N ASN A 163 12.29 0.09 -12.23
CA ASN A 163 10.87 0.29 -12.48
C ASN A 163 10.14 -1.02 -12.14
N GLY A 164 9.53 -1.07 -10.95
CA GLY A 164 9.01 -2.31 -10.38
C GLY A 164 10.12 -3.31 -10.05
N MET A 165 10.07 -4.50 -10.66
CA MET A 165 11.05 -5.58 -10.45
C MET A 165 12.20 -5.57 -11.48
N ASN A 166 12.17 -4.67 -12.45
CA ASN A 166 13.12 -4.62 -13.55
C ASN A 166 13.91 -3.32 -13.52
N GLY A 167 15.10 -3.32 -14.15
CA GLY A 167 15.82 -2.09 -14.42
C GLY A 167 14.99 -1.15 -15.30
N ALA A 168 14.99 0.14 -14.96
CA ALA A 168 14.27 1.15 -15.72
C ALA A 168 14.89 1.33 -17.12
N SER A 169 14.04 1.57 -18.12
CA SER A 169 14.44 1.96 -19.48
C SER A 169 14.41 3.47 -19.67
N VAL A 170 15.03 3.96 -20.75
CA VAL A 170 14.98 5.39 -21.11
C VAL A 170 13.53 5.89 -21.26
N SER A 171 12.64 5.04 -21.79
CA SER A 171 11.23 5.39 -22.00
C SER A 171 10.40 5.44 -20.71
N ASP A 172 10.85 4.80 -19.62
CA ASP A 172 10.14 4.80 -18.33
C ASP A 172 10.37 6.10 -17.54
N ILE A 173 11.53 6.73 -17.73
CA ILE A 173 11.95 7.86 -16.90
C ILE A 173 10.95 9.04 -16.88
N PRO A 174 10.33 9.44 -18.00
CA PRO A 174 9.33 10.52 -17.95
C PRO A 174 8.15 10.20 -17.03
N ASP A 175 7.62 8.99 -17.04
CA ASP A 175 6.51 8.56 -16.19
C ASP A 175 6.95 8.45 -14.72
N MET A 176 8.16 7.97 -14.47
CA MET A 176 8.75 7.93 -13.13
C MET A 176 8.93 9.33 -12.55
N LEU A 177 9.37 10.33 -13.34
CA LEU A 177 9.46 11.73 -12.91
C LEU A 177 8.07 12.33 -12.62
N SER A 178 7.07 12.00 -13.44
CA SER A 178 5.67 12.40 -13.18
C SER A 178 5.15 11.83 -11.85
N SER A 179 5.55 10.59 -11.51
CA SER A 179 5.20 9.98 -10.21
C SER A 179 5.84 10.73 -9.05
N VAL A 180 7.07 11.24 -9.21
CA VAL A 180 7.72 12.10 -8.19
C VAL A 180 6.93 13.39 -7.98
N ASP A 181 6.47 14.03 -9.05
CA ASP A 181 5.68 15.26 -8.99
C ASP A 181 4.32 15.02 -8.30
N SER A 182 3.66 13.87 -8.60
CA SER A 182 2.43 13.44 -7.93
C SER A 182 2.65 13.24 -6.43
N PHE A 183 3.70 12.53 -6.05
CA PHE A 183 4.07 12.29 -4.65
C PHE A 183 4.35 13.59 -3.90
N GLU A 184 5.12 14.52 -4.48
CA GLU A 184 5.39 15.82 -3.88
C GLU A 184 4.11 16.62 -3.62
N ALA A 185 3.17 16.62 -4.56
CA ALA A 185 1.88 17.30 -4.41
C ALA A 185 1.05 16.71 -3.25
N ILE A 186 1.06 15.37 -3.08
CA ILE A 186 0.36 14.69 -2.00
C ILE A 186 1.04 14.94 -0.66
N SER A 187 2.37 14.83 -0.59
CA SER A 187 3.16 15.10 0.62
C SER A 187 2.91 16.52 1.15
N ASN A 188 2.91 17.50 0.25
CA ASN A 188 2.61 18.90 0.58
C ASN A 188 1.17 19.10 1.12
N LYS A 189 0.19 18.32 0.65
CA LYS A 189 -1.19 18.36 1.17
C LYS A 189 -1.31 17.77 2.56
N LEU A 190 -0.71 16.60 2.78
CA LEU A 190 -0.88 15.84 4.02
C LEU A 190 -0.05 16.39 5.17
N LYS A 191 1.09 17.02 4.91
CA LYS A 191 2.04 17.53 5.93
C LYS A 191 2.34 16.48 7.00
N ILE A 192 2.56 15.23 6.56
CA ILE A 192 2.86 14.12 7.47
C ILE A 192 4.18 14.41 8.18
N ASN A 193 4.23 14.12 9.49
CA ASN A 193 5.48 14.19 10.25
C ASN A 193 6.46 13.13 9.72
N ASN A 194 7.59 13.57 9.18
CA ASN A 194 8.61 12.69 8.61
C ASN A 194 9.27 11.76 9.65
N ASP A 195 9.12 12.03 10.96
CA ASP A 195 9.61 11.15 12.03
C ASP A 195 8.87 9.79 12.05
N GLU A 196 7.67 9.72 11.46
CA GLU A 196 6.90 8.48 11.36
C GLU A 196 7.27 7.63 10.13
N THR A 197 8.18 8.10 9.28
CA THR A 197 8.54 7.48 8.02
C THR A 197 10.03 7.11 7.99
N PHE A 198 10.37 6.04 7.26
CA PHE A 198 11.75 5.53 7.14
C PHE A 198 12.68 6.44 6.33
N ILE A 199 12.16 7.40 5.56
CA ILE A 199 12.93 8.39 4.81
C ILE A 199 12.17 9.72 4.76
N ASN A 200 12.90 10.83 4.85
CA ASN A 200 12.35 12.17 4.69
C ASN A 200 11.90 12.41 3.24
N ASP A 201 10.73 13.01 3.05
CA ASP A 201 10.11 13.21 1.73
C ASP A 201 10.95 14.11 0.81
N GLU A 202 11.48 15.23 1.34
CA GLU A 202 12.30 16.15 0.56
C GLU A 202 13.56 15.46 0.03
N ILE A 203 14.17 14.62 0.87
CA ILE A 203 15.33 13.82 0.49
C ILE A 203 14.95 12.82 -0.59
N LEU A 204 13.85 12.08 -0.41
CA LEU A 204 13.39 11.09 -1.38
C LEU A 204 13.08 11.72 -2.74
N ILE A 205 12.33 12.83 -2.75
CA ILE A 205 11.98 13.57 -3.96
C ILE A 205 13.24 14.05 -4.69
N GLY A 206 14.17 14.67 -3.95
CA GLY A 206 15.42 15.18 -4.51
C GLY A 206 16.30 14.08 -5.10
N ASP A 207 16.43 12.96 -4.38
CA ASP A 207 17.23 11.83 -4.82
C ASP A 207 16.59 11.09 -6.00
N CYS A 208 15.26 10.89 -6.02
CA CYS A 208 14.59 10.31 -7.18
C CYS A 208 14.79 11.16 -8.43
N ARG A 209 14.56 12.47 -8.37
CA ARG A 209 14.79 13.35 -9.51
C ARG A 209 16.24 13.29 -10.01
N LYS A 210 17.20 13.37 -9.08
CA LYS A 210 18.63 13.29 -9.39
C LYS A 210 19.00 11.98 -10.08
N PHE A 211 18.63 10.84 -9.49
CA PHE A 211 19.03 9.54 -10.00
C PHE A 211 18.28 9.10 -11.26
N PHE A 212 17.00 9.46 -11.40
CA PHE A 212 16.25 9.15 -12.64
C PHE A 212 16.85 9.88 -13.84
N VAL A 213 17.17 11.16 -13.69
CA VAL A 213 17.83 11.93 -14.75
C VAL A 213 19.24 11.36 -15.04
N ALA A 214 20.04 11.11 -14.01
CA ALA A 214 21.38 10.55 -14.16
C ALA A 214 21.35 9.17 -14.84
N TYR A 215 20.42 8.30 -14.46
CA TYR A 215 20.29 6.97 -15.05
C TYR A 215 19.86 7.01 -16.52
N ARG A 216 18.95 7.91 -16.87
CA ARG A 216 18.58 8.14 -18.27
C ARG A 216 19.79 8.55 -19.11
N GLU A 217 20.59 9.50 -18.63
CA GLU A 217 21.80 9.95 -19.36
C GLU A 217 22.84 8.84 -19.45
N TYR A 218 23.01 8.00 -18.41
CA TYR A 218 23.84 6.81 -18.46
C TYR A 218 23.36 5.82 -19.54
N LEU A 219 22.07 5.49 -19.57
CA LEU A 219 21.50 4.56 -20.55
C LEU A 219 21.66 5.04 -22.01
N LEU A 220 21.68 6.35 -22.25
CA LEU A 220 21.93 6.93 -23.57
C LEU A 220 23.41 6.88 -23.98
N GLN A 221 24.33 6.55 -23.07
CA GLN A 221 25.79 6.58 -23.26
C GLN A 221 26.48 5.32 -22.74
N LEU A 222 25.80 4.15 -22.78
CA LEU A 222 26.26 2.89 -22.19
C LEU A 222 27.70 2.51 -22.62
N GLU A 223 28.11 2.81 -23.86
CA GLU A 223 29.42 2.47 -24.35
C GLU A 223 30.57 3.29 -23.75
N MET A 224 30.25 4.40 -23.04
CA MET A 224 31.25 5.30 -22.46
C MET A 224 31.61 4.96 -21.00
N TYR A 225 30.83 4.10 -20.36
CA TYR A 225 30.91 3.80 -18.94
C TYR A 225 30.88 2.29 -18.68
N ALA A 226 31.64 1.83 -17.68
CA ALA A 226 31.64 0.44 -17.30
C ALA A 226 30.30 -0.02 -16.72
N ASP A 227 29.71 0.81 -15.86
CA ASP A 227 28.42 0.62 -15.22
C ASP A 227 27.85 1.98 -14.73
N PHE A 228 26.74 1.95 -14.03
CA PHE A 228 26.12 3.17 -13.52
C PHE A 228 26.93 3.83 -12.41
N GLU A 229 27.64 3.05 -11.58
CA GLU A 229 28.55 3.57 -10.57
C GLU A 229 29.70 4.37 -11.20
N ASP A 230 30.32 3.86 -12.27
CA ASP A 230 31.36 4.57 -13.05
C ASP A 230 30.83 5.89 -13.62
N TYR A 231 29.56 5.88 -14.13
CA TYR A 231 28.90 7.10 -14.59
C TYR A 231 28.75 8.12 -13.46
N LEU A 232 28.22 7.69 -12.30
CA LEU A 232 28.01 8.58 -11.16
C LEU A 232 29.33 9.20 -10.68
N ASN A 233 30.37 8.39 -10.56
CA ASN A 233 31.70 8.83 -10.12
C ASN A 233 32.33 9.83 -11.11
N LYS A 234 32.30 9.54 -12.41
CA LYS A 234 32.86 10.45 -13.44
C LYS A 234 32.11 11.77 -13.56
N ASN A 235 30.83 11.79 -13.21
CA ASN A 235 30.00 13.00 -13.23
C ASN A 235 29.86 13.68 -11.86
N ASN A 236 30.62 13.23 -10.83
CA ASN A 236 30.60 13.77 -9.46
C ASN A 236 29.20 13.78 -8.83
N ILE A 237 28.40 12.75 -9.09
CA ILE A 237 27.07 12.59 -8.50
C ILE A 237 27.19 11.75 -7.24
N SER A 238 27.02 12.37 -6.06
CA SER A 238 27.13 11.68 -4.78
C SER A 238 25.96 10.71 -4.56
N TYR A 239 26.33 9.49 -4.10
CA TYR A 239 25.41 8.40 -3.73
C TYR A 239 25.77 7.76 -2.37
N GLU A 240 26.61 8.40 -1.54
CA GLU A 240 27.13 7.87 -0.26
C GLU A 240 26.03 7.37 0.69
N ARG A 241 24.84 7.99 0.65
CA ARG A 241 23.69 7.58 1.46
C ARG A 241 23.24 6.14 1.16
N TYR A 242 23.44 5.65 -0.03
CA TYR A 242 23.01 4.34 -0.52
C TYR A 242 24.09 3.26 -0.36
N CYS A 243 25.35 3.64 -0.13
CA CYS A 243 26.47 2.72 0.10
C CYS A 243 26.32 1.83 1.35
N SER A 244 25.34 2.08 2.21
CA SER A 244 25.05 1.29 3.40
C SER A 244 24.02 0.17 3.17
N THR A 245 23.47 0.03 1.97
CA THR A 245 22.49 -1.01 1.63
C THR A 245 23.14 -2.41 1.64
N TYR A 246 22.31 -3.45 1.85
CA TYR A 246 22.74 -4.83 2.11
C TYR A 246 23.72 -5.40 1.05
N TYR A 247 23.55 -5.02 -0.21
CA TYR A 247 24.40 -5.52 -1.31
C TYR A 247 25.79 -4.93 -1.26
N TYR A 248 25.95 -3.65 -0.98
CA TYR A 248 27.25 -2.97 -0.93
C TYR A 248 28.13 -3.46 0.23
N LYS A 249 27.54 -3.85 1.36
CA LYS A 249 28.28 -4.40 2.51
C LYS A 249 28.83 -5.80 2.27
N LYS A 250 28.34 -6.54 1.30
CA LYS A 250 28.73 -7.93 1.03
C LYS A 250 29.97 -8.03 0.15
N GLU A 251 30.12 -7.13 -0.80
CA GLU A 251 31.29 -7.13 -1.71
C GLU A 251 32.54 -6.58 -1.05
N ASN A 252 32.43 -5.52 -0.26
CA ASN A 252 33.55 -4.94 0.48
C ASN A 252 34.06 -5.78 1.68
N LYS A 253 33.44 -6.92 2.00
CA LYS A 253 33.91 -7.87 3.01
C LYS A 253 34.78 -9.01 2.45
N GLN A 254 34.93 -9.12 1.13
CA GLN A 254 35.77 -10.15 0.52
C GLN A 254 37.22 -9.69 0.24
N ASP A 255 37.51 -8.39 0.38
CA ASP A 255 38.85 -7.83 0.12
C ASP A 255 39.65 -7.46 1.40
N ASN A 256 39.24 -7.95 2.58
CA ASN A 256 39.98 -7.85 3.84
C ASN A 256 40.14 -9.27 4.44
#